data_a0d67e416c2bf746f011aa93c7f3a9bf
#
_entry.id   a0d67e416c2bf746f011aa93c7f3a9bf
#
_cell.length_a   1.000
_cell.length_b   1.000
_cell.length_c   1.000
_cell.angle_alpha   90.00
_cell.angle_beta   90.00
_cell.angle_gamma   90.00
#
_symmetry.space_group_name_H-M   'P 1'
#
loop_
_entity.id
_entity.type
_entity.pdbx_description
1 polymer ?
#
loop_
_entity_poly.entity_id
_entity_poly.type
_entity_poly.pdbx_seq_one_letter_code
_entity_poly.pdbx_strand_id
1 'polypeptide(L)'
;MKTVADERGYDWFASVHGLALPAWCEHGTPMFLPWHRAYLYYFELAMQTRLGPRFTPIAPQVPEFADVGLPWWDWTSDDSHREGLPETYALGEIDGQPNPLAASTIGSCVGGEPLSTGVWSAPLVNAVRQQIPGSITDDGPPQTVRDPDEPDELPRRATLDDIVMRQNTFGTFTTSLEQVHNDVHVWVGGSMALVPTSAYDPIFWAHHAMIDRIWYLWQLSDLGMDPPPDMMSTVLAPFPMTVAQTLDVERLGYDYAVELIA
;
A
#
# COMPACT_ATOMS: atom_id res chain seq x y z
N MET A 1 5.20 -11.06 -9.76
CA MET A 1 4.95 -11.24 -8.33
C MET A 1 3.70 -12.08 -8.02
N LYS A 2 2.56 -11.90 -8.70
CA LYS A 2 1.33 -12.67 -8.42
C LYS A 2 1.44 -14.21 -8.57
N THR A 3 2.48 -14.70 -9.22
CA THR A 3 2.75 -16.14 -9.40
C THR A 3 3.85 -16.68 -8.47
N VAL A 4 4.43 -15.85 -7.61
CA VAL A 4 5.46 -16.22 -6.64
C VAL A 4 4.80 -16.57 -5.31
N ALA A 5 5.06 -17.76 -4.79
CA ALA A 5 4.35 -18.32 -3.63
C ALA A 5 5.11 -18.19 -2.29
N ASP A 6 6.27 -17.53 -2.27
CA ASP A 6 7.07 -17.32 -1.05
C ASP A 6 7.02 -15.85 -0.58
N GLU A 7 7.85 -15.49 0.41
CA GLU A 7 7.94 -14.15 0.99
C GLU A 7 8.32 -13.03 0.01
N ARG A 8 8.53 -13.33 -1.28
CA ARG A 8 8.75 -12.38 -2.37
C ARG A 8 7.50 -12.19 -3.22
N GLY A 9 6.44 -12.93 -2.93
CA GLY A 9 5.22 -12.94 -3.71
C GLY A 9 4.24 -11.85 -3.30
N TYR A 10 3.38 -11.46 -4.24
CA TYR A 10 2.33 -10.47 -4.03
C TYR A 10 1.42 -10.83 -2.85
N ASP A 11 0.94 -12.06 -2.83
CA ASP A 11 0.00 -12.53 -1.81
C ASP A 11 0.61 -12.56 -0.41
N TRP A 12 1.91 -12.88 -0.33
CA TRP A 12 2.61 -12.82 0.94
C TRP A 12 2.67 -11.38 1.47
N PHE A 13 3.06 -10.42 0.61
CA PHE A 13 3.06 -9.01 1.02
C PHE A 13 1.67 -8.53 1.42
N ALA A 14 0.65 -8.83 0.63
CA ALA A 14 -0.72 -8.47 0.98
C ALA A 14 -1.15 -9.06 2.34
N SER A 15 -0.73 -10.29 2.65
CA SER A 15 -1.04 -10.96 3.92
C SER A 15 -0.33 -10.34 5.13
N VAL A 16 0.80 -9.69 4.94
CA VAL A 16 1.50 -8.96 6.02
C VAL A 16 0.66 -7.81 6.56
N HIS A 17 -0.08 -7.15 5.67
CA HIS A 17 -0.99 -6.08 6.04
C HIS A 17 -2.35 -6.59 6.56
N GLY A 18 -2.81 -7.72 6.04
CA GLY A 18 -4.18 -8.16 6.24
C GLY A 18 -4.35 -9.61 6.70
N LEU A 19 -5.15 -10.36 5.95
CA LEU A 19 -5.34 -11.79 6.18
C LEU A 19 -4.08 -12.56 5.76
N ALA A 20 -3.51 -13.47 6.53
CA ALA A 20 -4.04 -14.08 7.72
C ALA A 20 -3.50 -13.41 8.99
N LEU A 21 -4.36 -13.29 9.99
CA LEU A 21 -3.99 -12.71 11.27
C LEU A 21 -2.89 -13.51 12.01
N PRO A 22 -1.99 -12.83 12.78
CA PRO A 22 -2.07 -11.41 13.11
C PRO A 22 -1.53 -10.52 11.97
N ALA A 23 -2.23 -9.42 11.68
CA ALA A 23 -1.72 -8.36 10.84
C ALA A 23 -0.52 -7.68 11.53
N TRP A 24 0.45 -7.25 10.71
CA TRP A 24 1.63 -6.53 11.20
C TRP A 24 1.53 -5.02 11.01
N CYS A 25 0.53 -4.58 10.23
CA CYS A 25 0.35 -3.18 9.88
C CYS A 25 0.08 -2.31 11.12
N GLU A 26 0.67 -1.13 11.10
CA GLU A 26 0.57 -0.14 12.17
C GLU A 26 -0.41 0.95 11.77
N HIS A 27 -1.55 1.05 12.46
CA HIS A 27 -2.57 2.08 12.27
C HIS A 27 -2.93 2.74 13.60
N GLY A 28 -3.29 4.04 13.58
CA GLY A 28 -3.63 4.81 14.79
C GLY A 28 -2.43 5.03 15.71
N THR A 29 -1.21 4.83 15.24
CA THR A 29 0.02 4.97 16.00
C THR A 29 1.05 5.83 15.25
N PRO A 30 2.05 6.41 15.96
CA PRO A 30 3.13 7.11 15.28
C PRO A 30 4.00 6.20 14.36
N MET A 31 3.82 4.88 14.44
CA MET A 31 4.51 3.91 13.57
C MET A 31 3.88 3.80 12.18
N PHE A 32 2.70 4.39 11.94
CA PHE A 32 2.00 4.31 10.65
C PHE A 32 2.92 4.61 9.46
N LEU A 33 3.53 5.79 9.42
CA LEU A 33 4.38 6.20 8.30
C LEU A 33 5.67 5.36 8.17
N PRO A 34 6.48 5.17 9.25
CA PRO A 34 7.69 4.36 9.15
C PRO A 34 7.41 2.92 8.72
N TRP A 35 6.34 2.30 9.26
CA TRP A 35 6.01 0.93 8.94
C TRP A 35 5.61 0.77 7.47
N HIS A 36 4.74 1.65 6.97
CA HIS A 36 4.29 1.60 5.58
C HIS A 36 5.41 1.92 4.59
N ARG A 37 6.35 2.84 4.92
CA ARG A 37 7.55 3.05 4.10
C ARG A 37 8.44 1.81 4.02
N ALA A 38 8.68 1.13 5.13
CA ALA A 38 9.42 -0.13 5.11
C ALA A 38 8.69 -1.19 4.27
N TYR A 39 7.38 -1.26 4.38
CA TYR A 39 6.54 -2.19 3.62
C TYR A 39 6.62 -1.96 2.11
N LEU A 40 6.48 -0.71 1.65
CA LEU A 40 6.64 -0.32 0.24
C LEU A 40 8.04 -0.64 -0.26
N TYR A 41 9.08 -0.30 0.50
CA TYR A 41 10.47 -0.56 0.15
C TYR A 41 10.74 -2.04 -0.12
N TYR A 42 10.32 -2.93 0.79
CA TYR A 42 10.54 -4.36 0.58
C TYR A 42 9.67 -4.94 -0.54
N PHE A 43 8.48 -4.41 -0.76
CA PHE A 43 7.65 -4.78 -1.90
C PHE A 43 8.30 -4.38 -3.22
N GLU A 44 8.84 -3.17 -3.32
CA GLU A 44 9.56 -2.71 -4.50
C GLU A 44 10.83 -3.54 -4.75
N LEU A 45 11.63 -3.84 -3.72
CA LEU A 45 12.76 -4.75 -3.85
C LEU A 45 12.35 -6.12 -4.39
N ALA A 46 11.19 -6.64 -3.97
CA ALA A 46 10.69 -7.90 -4.49
C ALA A 46 10.28 -7.80 -5.97
N MET A 47 9.72 -6.67 -6.40
CA MET A 47 9.44 -6.41 -7.83
C MET A 47 10.72 -6.32 -8.65
N GLN A 48 11.74 -5.67 -8.12
CA GLN A 48 13.07 -5.55 -8.76
C GLN A 48 13.88 -6.85 -8.73
N THR A 49 13.33 -7.95 -8.16
CA THR A 49 14.06 -9.21 -7.92
C THR A 49 15.33 -9.06 -7.07
N ARG A 50 15.38 -8.01 -6.24
CA ARG A 50 16.51 -7.68 -5.36
C ARG A 50 16.34 -8.18 -3.93
N LEU A 51 15.26 -8.90 -3.66
CA LEU A 51 14.93 -9.46 -2.36
C LEU A 51 15.26 -10.96 -2.32
N GLY A 52 16.14 -11.33 -1.42
CA GLY A 52 16.44 -12.71 -1.06
C GLY A 52 15.60 -13.19 0.13
N PRO A 53 15.84 -14.44 0.58
CA PRO A 53 15.16 -14.98 1.75
C PRO A 53 15.30 -14.08 2.98
N ARG A 54 14.26 -14.03 3.83
CA ARG A 54 14.23 -13.23 5.06
C ARG A 54 14.52 -11.74 4.83
N PHE A 55 14.02 -11.20 3.71
CA PHE A 55 14.21 -9.81 3.32
C PHE A 55 15.67 -9.36 3.16
N THR A 56 16.56 -10.29 2.87
CA THR A 56 17.96 -9.93 2.59
C THR A 56 18.06 -9.29 1.21
N PRO A 57 18.44 -8.02 1.09
CA PRO A 57 18.66 -7.39 -0.22
C PRO A 57 19.77 -8.11 -0.98
N ILE A 58 19.55 -8.38 -2.26
CA ILE A 58 20.51 -9.00 -3.17
C ILE A 58 20.70 -8.11 -4.40
N ALA A 59 21.79 -8.35 -5.13
CA ALA A 59 21.98 -7.67 -6.41
C ALA A 59 20.86 -8.05 -7.41
N PRO A 60 20.49 -7.15 -8.34
CA PRO A 60 19.50 -7.45 -9.36
C PRO A 60 19.89 -8.69 -10.16
N GLN A 61 18.99 -9.66 -10.24
CA GLN A 61 19.20 -10.86 -11.06
C GLN A 61 18.80 -10.62 -12.53
N VAL A 62 17.84 -9.70 -12.74
CA VAL A 62 17.31 -9.37 -14.06
C VAL A 62 17.44 -7.86 -14.24
N PRO A 63 18.41 -7.38 -15.02
CA PRO A 63 18.66 -5.93 -15.18
C PRO A 63 17.44 -5.12 -15.63
N GLU A 64 16.56 -5.69 -16.44
CA GLU A 64 15.35 -5.05 -16.94
C GLU A 64 14.34 -4.68 -15.84
N PHE A 65 14.42 -5.31 -14.66
CA PHE A 65 13.57 -5.00 -13.52
C PHE A 65 14.28 -4.15 -12.45
N ALA A 66 15.55 -3.83 -12.64
CA ALA A 66 16.34 -3.11 -11.64
C ALA A 66 15.82 -1.70 -11.34
N ASP A 67 15.18 -1.08 -12.33
CA ASP A 67 14.68 0.29 -12.28
C ASP A 67 13.15 0.35 -12.14
N VAL A 68 12.50 -0.78 -11.82
CA VAL A 68 11.06 -0.79 -11.56
C VAL A 68 10.79 -0.11 -10.23
N GLY A 69 9.99 0.95 -10.23
CA GLY A 69 9.52 1.66 -9.04
C GLY A 69 8.01 1.55 -8.87
N LEU A 70 7.54 1.75 -7.66
CA LEU A 70 6.12 1.86 -7.37
C LEU A 70 5.58 3.18 -7.90
N PRO A 71 4.55 3.18 -8.76
CA PRO A 71 3.87 4.41 -9.13
C PRO A 71 3.07 4.93 -7.92
N TRP A 72 2.89 6.24 -7.83
CA TRP A 72 1.91 6.82 -6.91
C TRP A 72 0.65 7.26 -7.68
N TRP A 73 -0.48 7.21 -7.02
CA TRP A 73 -1.73 7.75 -7.53
C TRP A 73 -1.99 9.12 -6.89
N ASP A 74 -1.90 10.19 -7.69
CA ASP A 74 -2.28 11.53 -7.24
C ASP A 74 -3.81 11.70 -7.26
N TRP A 75 -4.44 11.23 -6.18
CA TRP A 75 -5.88 11.35 -5.99
C TRP A 75 -6.33 12.79 -5.70
N THR A 76 -5.40 13.78 -5.61
CA THR A 76 -5.73 15.21 -5.52
C THR A 76 -5.70 15.91 -6.87
N SER A 77 -5.30 15.25 -7.94
CA SER A 77 -5.21 15.82 -9.27
C SER A 77 -6.59 16.12 -9.88
N ASP A 78 -6.63 17.09 -10.79
CA ASP A 78 -7.85 17.42 -11.54
C ASP A 78 -8.36 16.21 -12.34
N ASP A 79 -7.45 15.36 -12.83
CA ASP A 79 -7.81 14.14 -13.55
C ASP A 79 -8.50 13.14 -12.62
N SER A 80 -7.96 12.91 -11.43
CA SER A 80 -8.62 12.03 -10.44
C SER A 80 -9.96 12.56 -9.99
N HIS A 81 -10.11 13.89 -9.82
CA HIS A 81 -11.38 14.53 -9.49
C HIS A 81 -12.41 14.53 -10.62
N ARG A 82 -12.00 14.25 -11.83
CA ARG A 82 -12.89 14.12 -13.01
C ARG A 82 -13.23 12.67 -13.36
N GLU A 83 -12.24 11.78 -13.25
CA GLU A 83 -12.30 10.41 -13.78
C GLU A 83 -12.32 9.34 -12.68
N GLY A 84 -11.94 9.71 -11.45
CA GLY A 84 -11.85 8.79 -10.32
C GLY A 84 -10.58 7.94 -10.36
N LEU A 85 -10.74 6.62 -10.41
CA LEU A 85 -9.63 5.68 -10.48
C LEU A 85 -8.82 5.85 -11.77
N PRO A 86 -7.48 5.80 -11.72
CA PRO A 86 -6.68 5.81 -12.93
C PRO A 86 -7.08 4.63 -13.85
N GLU A 87 -7.16 4.90 -15.15
CA GLU A 87 -7.58 3.92 -16.16
C GLU A 87 -6.79 2.61 -16.06
N THR A 88 -5.50 2.68 -15.76
CA THR A 88 -4.61 1.52 -15.55
C THR A 88 -5.13 0.56 -14.47
N TYR A 89 -5.85 1.07 -13.47
CA TYR A 89 -6.43 0.26 -12.38
C TYR A 89 -7.91 -0.05 -12.62
N ALA A 90 -8.60 0.76 -13.42
CA ALA A 90 -10.04 0.64 -13.64
C ALA A 90 -10.43 -0.39 -14.71
N LEU A 91 -9.61 -0.50 -15.77
CA LEU A 91 -9.92 -1.39 -16.90
C LEU A 91 -9.67 -2.85 -16.53
N GLY A 92 -10.64 -3.71 -16.79
CA GLY A 92 -10.51 -5.16 -16.63
C GLY A 92 -9.56 -5.83 -17.63
N GLU A 93 -9.37 -5.22 -18.80
CA GLU A 93 -8.50 -5.70 -19.88
C GLU A 93 -7.70 -4.54 -20.48
N ILE A 94 -6.45 -4.81 -20.86
CA ILE A 94 -5.57 -3.91 -21.60
C ILE A 94 -5.00 -4.70 -22.78
N ASP A 95 -5.15 -4.15 -24.02
CA ASP A 95 -4.69 -4.79 -25.26
C ASP A 95 -5.23 -6.23 -25.46
N GLY A 96 -6.46 -6.49 -25.01
CA GLY A 96 -7.10 -7.81 -25.11
C GLY A 96 -6.55 -8.86 -24.16
N GLN A 97 -5.80 -8.44 -23.15
CA GLN A 97 -5.31 -9.30 -22.07
C GLN A 97 -5.92 -8.88 -20.73
N PRO A 98 -6.21 -9.81 -19.83
CA PRO A 98 -6.65 -9.48 -18.47
C PRO A 98 -5.66 -8.54 -17.79
N ASN A 99 -6.18 -7.43 -17.25
CA ASN A 99 -5.35 -6.46 -16.55
C ASN A 99 -5.04 -6.93 -15.12
N PRO A 100 -3.76 -7.24 -14.79
CA PRO A 100 -3.41 -7.70 -13.46
C PRO A 100 -3.56 -6.62 -12.37
N LEU A 101 -3.78 -5.36 -12.73
CA LEU A 101 -3.98 -4.25 -11.80
C LEU A 101 -5.46 -3.96 -11.50
N ALA A 102 -6.38 -4.57 -12.25
CA ALA A 102 -7.81 -4.37 -12.02
C ALA A 102 -8.30 -5.07 -10.74
N ALA A 103 -7.82 -6.27 -10.49
CA ALA A 103 -8.19 -7.07 -9.32
C ALA A 103 -7.13 -8.09 -8.96
N SER A 104 -7.24 -8.70 -7.79
CA SER A 104 -6.38 -9.78 -7.33
C SER A 104 -7.16 -10.77 -6.46
N THR A 105 -6.64 -11.99 -6.36
CA THR A 105 -7.15 -13.00 -5.44
C THR A 105 -6.87 -12.58 -3.99
N ILE A 106 -7.85 -12.73 -3.11
CA ILE A 106 -7.68 -12.48 -1.68
C ILE A 106 -7.24 -13.75 -0.98
N GLY A 107 -6.09 -13.71 -0.29
CA GLY A 107 -5.67 -14.75 0.64
C GLY A 107 -5.30 -16.08 0.00
N SER A 108 -4.54 -16.07 -1.09
CA SER A 108 -4.06 -17.32 -1.72
C SER A 108 -2.86 -17.96 -1.00
N CYS A 109 -2.15 -17.22 -0.15
CA CYS A 109 -0.99 -17.73 0.62
C CYS A 109 -0.99 -17.26 2.07
N VAL A 110 -0.51 -18.11 2.97
CA VAL A 110 -0.12 -17.74 4.35
C VAL A 110 1.27 -18.31 4.62
N GLY A 111 2.20 -17.43 5.03
CA GLY A 111 3.54 -17.86 5.39
C GLY A 111 4.32 -18.54 4.26
N GLY A 112 3.99 -18.21 2.99
CA GLY A 112 4.61 -18.81 1.81
C GLY A 112 4.02 -20.14 1.36
N GLU A 113 3.07 -20.69 2.12
CA GLU A 113 2.33 -21.89 1.70
C GLU A 113 1.02 -21.46 1.04
N PRO A 114 0.68 -22.04 -0.13
CA PRO A 114 -0.63 -21.83 -0.73
C PRO A 114 -1.72 -22.14 0.28
N LEU A 115 -2.66 -21.24 0.47
CA LEU A 115 -3.86 -21.56 1.23
C LEU A 115 -4.56 -22.71 0.53
N SER A 116 -4.43 -23.91 1.09
CA SER A 116 -5.34 -25.00 0.71
C SER A 116 -6.76 -24.48 0.93
N THR A 117 -7.69 -24.89 0.08
CA THR A 117 -9.13 -24.56 0.16
C THR A 117 -9.74 -24.75 1.54
N GLY A 118 -9.02 -25.37 2.50
CA GLY A 118 -9.43 -25.57 3.89
C GLY A 118 -9.09 -24.42 4.87
N VAL A 119 -8.27 -23.44 4.48
CA VAL A 119 -7.95 -22.31 5.35
C VAL A 119 -9.05 -21.24 5.31
N TRP A 120 -9.78 -21.15 4.22
CA TRP A 120 -11.02 -20.41 4.15
C TRP A 120 -12.10 -21.16 4.95
N SER A 121 -12.05 -21.04 6.28
CA SER A 121 -13.14 -21.56 7.09
C SER A 121 -14.47 -20.92 6.66
N ALA A 122 -15.55 -21.70 6.66
CA ALA A 122 -16.85 -21.16 6.28
C ALA A 122 -17.24 -19.86 7.02
N PRO A 123 -16.91 -19.64 8.32
CA PRO A 123 -17.11 -18.36 8.98
C PRO A 123 -16.32 -17.19 8.34
N LEU A 124 -15.05 -17.40 7.96
CA LEU A 124 -14.23 -16.36 7.34
C LEU A 124 -14.73 -16.00 5.93
N VAL A 125 -15.05 -17.01 5.12
CA VAL A 125 -15.67 -16.82 3.79
C VAL A 125 -16.98 -16.04 3.91
N ASN A 126 -17.81 -16.38 4.88
CA ASN A 126 -19.07 -15.67 5.10
C ASN A 126 -18.86 -14.24 5.58
N ALA A 127 -17.87 -13.99 6.43
CA ALA A 127 -17.53 -12.64 6.88
C ALA A 127 -17.04 -11.76 5.71
N VAL A 128 -16.14 -12.27 4.87
CA VAL A 128 -15.69 -11.56 3.66
C VAL A 128 -16.85 -11.31 2.70
N ARG A 129 -17.69 -12.33 2.44
CA ARG A 129 -18.88 -12.21 1.58
C ARG A 129 -19.87 -11.16 2.08
N GLN A 130 -20.06 -11.04 3.39
CA GLN A 130 -20.96 -10.04 3.97
C GLN A 130 -20.40 -8.62 3.92
N GLN A 131 -19.09 -8.47 4.12
CA GLN A 131 -18.44 -7.18 4.17
C GLN A 131 -18.06 -6.66 2.78
N ILE A 132 -17.80 -7.56 1.82
CA ILE A 132 -17.42 -7.23 0.45
C ILE A 132 -18.33 -8.00 -0.52
N PRO A 133 -19.56 -7.52 -0.77
CA PRO A 133 -20.44 -8.12 -1.75
C PRO A 133 -19.77 -8.22 -3.13
N GLY A 134 -19.91 -9.38 -3.78
CA GLY A 134 -19.30 -9.62 -5.09
C GLY A 134 -17.86 -10.15 -5.07
N SER A 135 -17.16 -10.13 -3.90
CA SER A 135 -15.79 -10.67 -3.80
C SER A 135 -15.70 -12.18 -3.98
N ILE A 136 -16.77 -12.91 -3.74
CA ILE A 136 -16.81 -14.37 -3.82
C ILE A 136 -17.81 -14.78 -4.91
N THR A 137 -17.29 -15.34 -5.99
CA THR A 137 -18.07 -16.06 -7.00
C THR A 137 -18.19 -17.54 -6.59
N ASP A 138 -19.24 -18.24 -7.06
CA ASP A 138 -19.64 -19.56 -6.54
C ASP A 138 -18.54 -20.65 -6.65
N ASP A 139 -17.58 -20.52 -7.56
CA ASP A 139 -16.61 -21.58 -7.89
C ASP A 139 -15.14 -21.16 -7.81
N GLY A 140 -14.80 -19.96 -7.25
CA GLY A 140 -13.43 -19.45 -7.24
C GLY A 140 -12.96 -18.91 -5.90
N PRO A 141 -11.63 -18.65 -5.75
CA PRO A 141 -11.12 -17.92 -4.61
C PRO A 141 -11.68 -16.48 -4.63
N PRO A 142 -11.85 -15.85 -3.44
CA PRO A 142 -12.30 -14.47 -3.38
C PRO A 142 -11.40 -13.54 -4.19
N GLN A 143 -12.01 -12.59 -4.87
CA GLN A 143 -11.32 -11.54 -5.63
C GLN A 143 -11.52 -10.19 -4.96
N THR A 144 -10.56 -9.27 -5.13
CA THR A 144 -10.78 -7.88 -4.72
C THR A 144 -11.87 -7.23 -5.57
N VAL A 145 -12.65 -6.38 -4.93
CA VAL A 145 -13.72 -5.58 -5.54
C VAL A 145 -13.57 -4.16 -5.10
N ARG A 146 -13.88 -3.23 -5.96
CA ARG A 146 -13.94 -1.80 -5.68
C ARG A 146 -15.36 -1.30 -5.86
N ASP A 147 -15.74 -0.31 -5.08
CA ASP A 147 -17.05 0.36 -5.15
C ASP A 147 -16.81 1.86 -4.87
N PRO A 148 -16.15 2.57 -5.79
CA PRO A 148 -15.72 3.95 -5.56
C PRO A 148 -16.90 4.91 -5.51
N ASP A 149 -16.77 5.90 -4.62
CA ASP A 149 -17.67 7.04 -4.55
C ASP A 149 -17.49 7.99 -5.75
N GLU A 150 -18.20 9.11 -5.76
CA GLU A 150 -18.12 10.09 -6.84
C GLU A 150 -16.71 10.73 -6.88
N PRO A 151 -16.14 10.95 -8.08
CA PRO A 151 -14.77 11.44 -8.22
C PRO A 151 -14.47 12.77 -7.50
N ASP A 152 -15.44 13.66 -7.41
CA ASP A 152 -15.28 14.97 -6.77
C ASP A 152 -15.29 14.89 -5.23
N GLU A 153 -15.58 13.74 -4.63
CA GLU A 153 -15.48 13.46 -3.20
C GLU A 153 -14.08 13.05 -2.74
N LEU A 154 -13.14 12.81 -3.66
CA LEU A 154 -11.74 12.58 -3.32
C LEU A 154 -11.16 13.75 -2.51
N PRO A 155 -10.21 13.51 -1.59
CA PRO A 155 -9.56 14.57 -0.84
C PRO A 155 -8.92 15.62 -1.75
N ARG A 156 -9.16 16.89 -1.46
CA ARG A 156 -8.66 18.01 -2.27
C ARG A 156 -7.20 18.33 -1.96
N ARG A 157 -6.51 18.88 -2.96
CA ARG A 157 -5.14 19.38 -2.83
C ARG A 157 -4.98 20.31 -1.62
N ALA A 158 -5.94 21.23 -1.40
CA ALA A 158 -5.90 22.14 -0.28
C ALA A 158 -5.86 21.44 1.09
N THR A 159 -6.44 20.25 1.21
CA THR A 159 -6.35 19.45 2.43
C THR A 159 -4.92 18.98 2.69
N LEU A 160 -4.20 18.54 1.64
CA LEU A 160 -2.78 18.16 1.75
C LEU A 160 -1.89 19.36 2.04
N ASP A 161 -2.12 20.49 1.36
CA ASP A 161 -1.37 21.72 1.61
C ASP A 161 -1.51 22.16 3.06
N ASP A 162 -2.72 22.09 3.64
CA ASP A 162 -2.94 22.36 5.06
C ASP A 162 -2.16 21.39 5.98
N ILE A 163 -2.10 20.10 5.65
CA ILE A 163 -1.36 19.12 6.43
C ILE A 163 0.14 19.41 6.34
N VAL A 164 0.69 19.54 5.13
CA VAL A 164 2.12 19.75 4.91
C VAL A 164 2.61 21.09 5.48
N MET A 165 1.80 22.16 5.35
CA MET A 165 2.19 23.53 5.71
C MET A 165 1.83 23.96 7.12
N ARG A 166 1.10 23.14 7.89
CA ARG A 166 0.63 23.55 9.25
C ARG A 166 1.00 22.56 10.34
N GLN A 167 1.28 21.31 10.02
CA GLN A 167 1.66 20.33 11.04
C GLN A 167 3.14 20.47 11.37
N ASN A 168 3.44 20.73 12.63
CA ASN A 168 4.78 21.04 13.13
C ASN A 168 5.32 20.03 14.13
N THR A 169 4.71 18.87 14.25
CA THR A 169 5.22 17.71 14.99
C THR A 169 4.98 16.44 14.18
N PHE A 170 5.87 15.47 14.32
CA PHE A 170 5.70 14.18 13.65
C PHE A 170 4.38 13.51 14.00
N GLY A 171 3.97 13.55 15.29
CA GLY A 171 2.74 12.93 15.74
C GLY A 171 1.48 13.55 15.15
N THR A 172 1.38 14.90 15.10
CA THR A 172 0.21 15.58 14.52
C THR A 172 0.19 15.40 13.00
N PHE A 173 1.34 15.44 12.34
CA PHE A 173 1.45 15.18 10.91
C PHE A 173 0.98 13.76 10.56
N THR A 174 1.53 12.74 11.25
CA THR A 174 1.16 11.34 11.05
C THR A 174 -0.34 11.13 11.21
N THR A 175 -0.94 11.63 12.30
CA THR A 175 -2.38 11.46 12.56
C THR A 175 -3.24 12.14 11.49
N SER A 176 -2.87 13.35 11.07
CA SER A 176 -3.64 14.07 10.04
C SER A 176 -3.54 13.40 8.67
N LEU A 177 -2.35 12.90 8.31
CA LEU A 177 -2.15 12.22 7.04
C LEU A 177 -2.84 10.85 7.03
N GLU A 178 -2.79 10.11 8.15
CA GLU A 178 -3.50 8.83 8.29
C GLU A 178 -5.02 9.01 8.14
N GLN A 179 -5.60 10.13 8.61
CA GLN A 179 -7.02 10.39 8.41
C GLN A 179 -7.35 10.53 6.92
N VAL A 180 -6.59 11.32 6.17
CA VAL A 180 -6.80 11.46 4.71
C VAL A 180 -6.58 10.14 3.98
N HIS A 181 -5.57 9.37 4.41
CA HIS A 181 -5.36 8.01 3.91
C HIS A 181 -6.61 7.14 4.09
N ASN A 182 -7.23 7.16 5.28
CA ASN A 182 -8.45 6.41 5.55
C ASN A 182 -9.61 6.86 4.66
N ASP A 183 -9.75 8.17 4.41
CA ASP A 183 -10.80 8.71 3.55
C ASP A 183 -10.68 8.18 2.11
N VAL A 184 -9.45 8.06 1.57
CA VAL A 184 -9.21 7.45 0.24
C VAL A 184 -9.53 5.97 0.23
N HIS A 185 -9.17 5.22 1.28
CA HIS A 185 -9.55 3.81 1.41
C HIS A 185 -11.06 3.62 1.37
N VAL A 186 -11.80 4.44 2.09
CA VAL A 186 -13.27 4.42 2.12
C VAL A 186 -13.82 4.82 0.76
N TRP A 187 -13.26 5.85 0.11
CA TRP A 187 -13.66 6.32 -1.21
C TRP A 187 -13.52 5.22 -2.28
N VAL A 188 -12.41 4.47 -2.30
CA VAL A 188 -12.24 3.34 -3.24
C VAL A 188 -13.24 2.22 -2.94
N GLY A 189 -13.64 2.10 -1.68
CA GLY A 189 -14.66 1.14 -1.27
C GLY A 189 -14.26 -0.33 -1.40
N GLY A 190 -15.22 -1.21 -1.27
CA GLY A 190 -15.05 -2.65 -1.45
C GLY A 190 -13.92 -3.22 -0.59
N SER A 191 -12.97 -3.89 -1.23
CA SER A 191 -11.81 -4.51 -0.54
C SER A 191 -10.88 -3.48 0.09
N MET A 192 -10.78 -2.28 -0.49
CA MET A 192 -9.94 -1.19 0.02
C MET A 192 -10.46 -0.59 1.32
N ALA A 193 -11.76 -0.61 1.56
CA ALA A 193 -12.36 -0.10 2.79
C ALA A 193 -12.07 -0.95 4.04
N LEU A 194 -11.47 -2.12 3.89
CA LEU A 194 -11.25 -3.07 4.98
C LEU A 194 -9.76 -3.42 5.11
N VAL A 195 -9.14 -3.10 6.24
CA VAL A 195 -7.73 -3.41 6.54
C VAL A 195 -7.35 -4.86 6.18
N PRO A 196 -8.15 -5.90 6.52
CA PRO A 196 -7.79 -7.29 6.21
C PRO A 196 -7.66 -7.62 4.72
N THR A 197 -8.25 -6.83 3.84
CA THR A 197 -8.30 -7.12 2.39
C THR A 197 -7.70 -6.06 1.50
N SER A 198 -7.45 -4.85 2.03
CA SER A 198 -7.04 -3.69 1.25
C SER A 198 -5.75 -3.91 0.46
N ALA A 199 -4.72 -4.49 1.07
CA ALA A 199 -3.43 -4.71 0.43
C ALA A 199 -3.44 -5.79 -0.68
N TYR A 200 -4.51 -6.60 -0.75
CA TYR A 200 -4.72 -7.49 -1.90
C TYR A 200 -5.17 -6.73 -3.14
N ASP A 201 -5.70 -5.51 -2.99
CA ASP A 201 -6.05 -4.69 -4.14
C ASP A 201 -4.81 -3.98 -4.71
N PRO A 202 -4.51 -4.10 -6.01
CA PRO A 202 -3.33 -3.48 -6.59
C PRO A 202 -3.23 -1.98 -6.44
N ILE A 203 -4.34 -1.24 -6.36
CA ILE A 203 -4.32 0.22 -6.18
C ILE A 203 -3.84 0.63 -4.78
N PHE A 204 -3.91 -0.26 -3.80
CA PHE A 204 -3.35 -0.05 -2.45
C PHE A 204 -1.91 0.46 -2.51
N TRP A 205 -1.08 -0.17 -3.34
CA TRP A 205 0.34 0.16 -3.44
C TRP A 205 0.57 1.55 -4.02
N ALA A 206 -0.21 1.96 -5.01
CA ALA A 206 -0.14 3.30 -5.59
C ALA A 206 -0.68 4.37 -4.63
N HIS A 207 -1.73 4.05 -3.85
CA HIS A 207 -2.23 4.92 -2.80
C HIS A 207 -1.20 5.13 -1.69
N HIS A 208 -0.62 4.05 -1.16
CA HIS A 208 0.41 4.15 -0.12
C HIS A 208 1.71 4.80 -0.60
N ALA A 209 2.09 4.63 -1.87
CA ALA A 209 3.20 5.38 -2.47
C ALA A 209 2.92 6.90 -2.50
N MET A 210 1.66 7.33 -2.71
CA MET A 210 1.29 8.75 -2.57
C MET A 210 1.37 9.22 -1.12
N ILE A 211 0.95 8.42 -0.14
CA ILE A 211 1.11 8.74 1.28
C ILE A 211 2.59 8.90 1.66
N ASP A 212 3.44 7.99 1.19
CA ASP A 212 4.88 8.05 1.43
C ASP A 212 5.53 9.28 0.77
N ARG A 213 5.08 9.64 -0.45
CA ARG A 213 5.49 10.87 -1.13
C ARG A 213 5.10 12.13 -0.34
N ILE A 214 3.90 12.18 0.24
CA ILE A 214 3.46 13.32 1.05
C ILE A 214 4.34 13.44 2.30
N TRP A 215 4.69 12.32 2.94
CA TRP A 215 5.64 12.34 4.06
C TRP A 215 7.02 12.85 3.62
N TYR A 216 7.54 12.40 2.49
CA TYR A 216 8.80 12.90 1.94
C TYR A 216 8.76 14.42 1.69
N LEU A 217 7.69 14.95 1.08
CA LEU A 217 7.54 16.38 0.85
C LEU A 217 7.48 17.18 2.17
N TRP A 218 6.82 16.64 3.18
CA TRP A 218 6.81 17.25 4.51
C TRP A 218 8.20 17.22 5.18
N GLN A 219 8.96 16.13 5.04
CA GLN A 219 10.33 16.05 5.53
C GLN A 219 11.25 17.12 4.89
N LEU A 220 11.01 17.49 3.64
CA LEU A 220 11.74 18.55 2.93
C LEU A 220 11.28 19.97 3.29
N SER A 221 10.14 20.12 3.94
CA SER A 221 9.61 21.43 4.34
C SER A 221 10.30 21.96 5.59
N ASP A 222 10.15 23.27 5.85
CA ASP A 222 10.65 23.92 7.07
C ASP A 222 9.96 23.39 8.36
N LEU A 223 8.86 22.67 8.24
CA LEU A 223 8.11 22.09 9.35
C LEU A 223 8.44 20.60 9.57
N GLY A 224 9.18 19.99 8.66
CA GLY A 224 9.57 18.59 8.74
C GLY A 224 10.32 18.26 10.03
N MET A 225 9.86 17.24 10.73
CA MET A 225 10.47 16.76 11.97
C MET A 225 10.62 15.25 11.95
N ASP A 226 11.71 14.78 12.50
CA ASP A 226 11.92 13.36 12.72
C ASP A 226 10.94 12.80 13.77
N PRO A 227 10.65 11.50 13.72
CA PRO A 227 10.00 10.78 14.82
C PRO A 227 10.75 10.99 16.14
N PRO A 228 10.07 10.87 17.30
CA PRO A 228 10.70 10.97 18.60
C PRO A 228 11.93 10.04 18.76
N PRO A 229 12.99 10.47 19.47
CA PRO A 229 14.24 9.70 19.57
C PRO A 229 14.08 8.28 20.13
N ASP A 230 13.11 8.06 21.01
CA ASP A 230 12.80 6.76 21.59
C ASP A 230 12.18 5.77 20.61
N MET A 231 11.64 6.26 19.50
CA MET A 231 11.13 5.42 18.41
C MET A 231 12.22 4.92 17.46
N MET A 232 13.34 5.61 17.36
CA MET A 232 14.34 5.42 16.29
C MET A 232 14.88 3.99 16.20
N SER A 233 15.06 3.30 17.32
CA SER A 233 15.57 1.93 17.36
C SER A 233 14.51 0.85 17.23
N THR A 234 13.22 1.22 17.12
CA THR A 234 12.13 0.26 16.99
C THR A 234 12.22 -0.45 15.65
N VAL A 235 12.20 -1.78 15.71
CA VAL A 235 12.17 -2.64 14.53
C VAL A 235 10.76 -2.72 13.98
N LEU A 236 10.60 -2.51 12.68
CA LEU A 236 9.32 -2.49 11.97
C LEU A 236 8.94 -3.90 11.49
N ALA A 237 8.61 -4.78 12.43
CA ALA A 237 8.30 -6.18 12.10
C ALA A 237 7.17 -6.28 11.04
N PRO A 238 7.25 -7.26 10.12
CA PRO A 238 8.22 -8.36 10.05
C PRO A 238 9.55 -8.00 9.37
N PHE A 239 9.73 -6.73 8.98
CA PHE A 239 10.91 -6.28 8.22
C PHE A 239 12.10 -6.06 9.15
N PRO A 240 13.32 -6.44 8.73
CA PRO A 240 14.54 -6.19 9.49
C PRO A 240 15.03 -4.75 9.30
N MET A 241 14.13 -3.78 9.51
CA MET A 241 14.39 -2.34 9.35
C MET A 241 13.90 -1.60 10.60
N THR A 242 14.66 -0.62 11.04
CA THR A 242 14.27 0.25 12.15
C THR A 242 13.66 1.55 11.64
N VAL A 243 12.94 2.27 12.50
CA VAL A 243 12.41 3.61 12.19
C VAL A 243 13.49 4.53 11.64
N ALA A 244 14.67 4.59 12.29
CA ALA A 244 15.77 5.44 11.82
C ALA A 244 16.23 5.14 10.39
N GLN A 245 16.10 3.90 9.94
CA GLN A 245 16.49 3.48 8.59
C GLN A 245 15.47 3.89 7.52
N THR A 246 14.25 4.24 7.91
CA THR A 246 13.21 4.71 6.96
C THR A 246 13.27 6.21 6.68
N LEU A 247 14.06 7.00 7.40
CA LEU A 247 13.99 8.47 7.31
C LEU A 247 14.61 9.05 6.05
N ASP A 248 15.52 8.33 5.42
CA ASP A 248 16.29 8.79 4.28
C ASP A 248 15.96 7.91 3.06
N VAL A 249 15.07 8.39 2.18
CA VAL A 249 14.61 7.64 1.00
C VAL A 249 15.73 7.46 -0.03
N GLU A 250 16.68 8.40 -0.11
CA GLU A 250 17.82 8.28 -1.03
C GLU A 250 18.72 7.08 -0.66
N ARG A 251 18.89 6.83 0.65
CA ARG A 251 19.59 5.63 1.13
C ARG A 251 18.80 4.35 0.88
N LEU A 252 17.49 4.43 0.77
CA LEU A 252 16.65 3.31 0.35
C LEU A 252 16.71 3.09 -1.17
N GLY A 253 17.27 4.05 -1.92
CA GLY A 253 17.52 3.93 -3.35
C GLY A 253 16.37 4.39 -4.24
N TYR A 254 15.48 5.22 -3.70
CA TYR A 254 14.42 5.87 -4.48
C TYR A 254 14.28 7.34 -4.07
N ASP A 255 13.56 8.11 -4.86
CA ASP A 255 13.11 9.47 -4.55
C ASP A 255 11.72 9.72 -5.15
N TYR A 256 11.18 10.89 -4.87
CA TYR A 256 9.94 11.37 -5.45
C TYR A 256 10.15 12.69 -6.16
N ALA A 257 9.43 12.89 -7.27
CA ALA A 257 9.35 14.20 -7.88
C ALA A 257 8.82 15.23 -6.86
N VAL A 258 9.64 16.25 -6.60
CA VAL A 258 9.33 17.33 -5.64
C VAL A 258 8.37 18.37 -6.21
N GLU A 259 8.14 18.35 -7.52
CA GLU A 259 7.15 19.23 -8.12
C GLU A 259 5.79 18.92 -7.47
N LEU A 260 5.36 19.87 -6.67
CA LEU A 260 3.95 19.98 -6.33
C LEU A 260 3.27 20.13 -7.68
N ILE A 261 2.59 19.09 -8.13
CA ILE A 261 1.88 19.09 -9.40
C ILE A 261 1.01 20.34 -9.43
N ALA A 262 1.32 21.23 -10.38
CA ALA A 262 0.70 22.54 -10.51
C ALA A 262 -0.77 22.44 -10.87
#